data_a393968ac2dffe05561d7809577d6a65
#
_entry.id   a393968ac2dffe05561d7809577d6a65
#
_cell.length_a   1.000
_cell.length_b   1.000
_cell.length_c   1.000
_cell.angle_alpha   90.00
_cell.angle_beta   90.00
_cell.angle_gamma   90.00
#
_symmetry.space_group_name_H-M   'P 1'
#
loop_
_entity.id
_entity.type
_entity.pdbx_description
1 polymer ?
#
loop_
_entity_poly.entity_id
_entity_poly.type
_entity_poly.pdbx_seq_one_letter_code
_entity_poly.pdbx_strand_id
1 'polypeptide(L)'
;MANADHGGRPAEGFGATATGAAHPRLRAARLGLWLIAAVLAARQVAVVLATPRGERLTDLETWVGPEGVLHVNGSLYASTRFTGTPFGGLALKPLTRAAEQALGWGWTFGTLLLVVALGLVAARALPQPVGRRTALLAAPVAISLLMLSLPVRNTLYLGQTSIIPVLLVLVACFAVRGERAGGLLIGLAAALQPTVLLFAALLWFTGRRRAAVTAGATFAASTALAWAALPHDSYTYWVHHIAGTGLGGPADDLSNQSLHGLLLRLGVAGPLEISLFLALGAAVAALGVRRAVRYARDGQLLLAVAITGCAAIAVSPTTWQHQLLWVLLAVVGRVGRRASDRYVWPVAVVVVMTLPATMLLPHISALYTLRDNMVLLAALAAATVIPF
;
A
#
# COMPACT_ATOMS: atom_id res chain seq x y z
N MET A 1 -15.86 16.37 -80.73
CA MET A 1 -17.23 15.85 -80.55
C MET A 1 -17.17 14.76 -79.43
N ALA A 2 -17.70 15.04 -78.33
CA ALA A 2 -18.34 14.17 -77.34
C ALA A 2 -18.28 14.85 -75.97
N ASN A 3 -19.42 15.30 -75.53
CA ASN A 3 -19.73 15.85 -74.22
C ASN A 3 -19.56 14.75 -73.15
N ALA A 4 -18.91 15.07 -72.02
CA ALA A 4 -18.97 14.29 -70.83
C ALA A 4 -19.60 15.13 -69.68
N ASP A 5 -20.73 14.67 -69.29
CA ASP A 5 -21.65 15.20 -68.28
C ASP A 5 -21.00 15.15 -66.90
N HIS A 6 -20.94 16.29 -66.23
CA HIS A 6 -20.50 16.37 -64.82
C HIS A 6 -21.70 16.27 -63.85
N GLY A 7 -21.99 15.06 -63.41
CA GLY A 7 -22.91 14.81 -62.32
C GLY A 7 -22.31 15.25 -60.97
N GLY A 8 -22.72 16.42 -60.48
CA GLY A 8 -22.40 16.91 -59.13
C GLY A 8 -23.05 16.03 -58.05
N ARG A 9 -22.24 15.38 -57.22
CA ARG A 9 -22.69 14.77 -55.98
C ARG A 9 -22.89 15.86 -54.90
N PRO A 10 -24.03 15.89 -54.21
CA PRO A 10 -24.20 16.80 -53.09
C PRO A 10 -23.25 16.42 -51.94
N ALA A 11 -22.59 17.41 -51.37
CA ALA A 11 -21.78 17.28 -50.18
C ALA A 11 -22.68 16.84 -49.03
N GLU A 12 -22.52 15.58 -48.61
CA GLU A 12 -23.11 15.09 -47.37
C GLU A 12 -22.52 15.86 -46.17
N GLY A 13 -23.42 16.49 -45.45
CA GLY A 13 -23.11 17.34 -44.32
C GLY A 13 -22.29 16.61 -43.29
N PHE A 14 -21.24 17.26 -42.85
CA PHE A 14 -20.51 16.92 -41.62
C PHE A 14 -21.53 16.84 -40.46
N GLY A 15 -21.90 15.61 -40.17
CA GLY A 15 -22.70 15.31 -38.98
C GLY A 15 -22.00 15.86 -37.76
N ALA A 16 -22.61 16.81 -37.10
CA ALA A 16 -22.20 17.32 -35.81
C ALA A 16 -21.92 16.15 -34.88
N THR A 17 -20.66 16.03 -34.48
CA THR A 17 -20.23 15.08 -33.44
C THR A 17 -21.06 15.37 -32.22
N ALA A 18 -22.04 14.51 -31.96
CA ALA A 18 -22.82 14.51 -30.74
C ALA A 18 -21.84 14.41 -29.58
N THR A 19 -21.57 15.53 -28.93
CA THR A 19 -20.88 15.61 -27.63
C THR A 19 -21.67 14.76 -26.67
N GLY A 20 -21.26 13.49 -26.53
CA GLY A 20 -22.00 12.44 -25.87
C GLY A 20 -22.25 12.77 -24.41
N ALA A 21 -23.46 13.24 -24.12
CA ALA A 21 -23.98 13.25 -22.76
C ALA A 21 -23.84 11.85 -22.20
N ALA A 22 -23.14 11.72 -21.07
CA ALA A 22 -23.01 10.43 -20.39
C ALA A 22 -24.42 9.89 -20.13
N HIS A 23 -24.70 8.66 -20.62
CA HIS A 23 -26.00 8.04 -20.41
C HIS A 23 -26.44 8.21 -18.95
N PRO A 24 -27.71 8.56 -18.68
CA PRO A 24 -28.21 8.84 -17.30
C PRO A 24 -27.91 7.68 -16.34
N ARG A 25 -27.94 6.45 -16.83
CA ARG A 25 -27.57 5.24 -16.05
C ARG A 25 -26.12 5.26 -15.57
N LEU A 26 -25.17 5.77 -16.35
CA LEU A 26 -23.76 5.85 -15.96
C LEU A 26 -23.53 6.95 -14.90
N ARG A 27 -24.25 8.06 -15.01
CA ARG A 27 -24.24 9.12 -13.98
C ARG A 27 -24.82 8.62 -12.66
N ALA A 28 -25.97 7.94 -12.70
CA ALA A 28 -26.60 7.34 -11.53
C ALA A 28 -25.68 6.30 -10.88
N ALA A 29 -25.05 5.40 -11.66
CA ALA A 29 -24.09 4.42 -11.16
C ALA A 29 -22.88 5.09 -10.49
N ARG A 30 -22.34 6.16 -11.09
CA ARG A 30 -21.23 6.94 -10.51
C ARG A 30 -21.63 7.59 -9.17
N LEU A 31 -22.80 8.23 -9.12
CA LEU A 31 -23.31 8.86 -7.89
C LEU A 31 -23.55 7.82 -6.81
N GLY A 32 -24.14 6.67 -7.16
CA GLY A 32 -24.34 5.56 -6.22
C GLY A 32 -23.03 5.03 -5.64
N LEU A 33 -21.99 4.86 -6.46
CA LEU A 33 -20.67 4.42 -5.99
C LEU A 33 -19.97 5.47 -5.10
N TRP A 34 -20.12 6.76 -5.40
CA TRP A 34 -19.63 7.83 -4.52
C TRP A 34 -20.37 7.85 -3.18
N LEU A 35 -21.68 7.63 -3.21
CA LEU A 35 -22.49 7.50 -2.00
C LEU A 35 -22.03 6.30 -1.16
N ILE A 36 -21.80 5.14 -1.79
CA ILE A 36 -21.24 3.96 -1.11
C ILE A 36 -19.88 4.30 -0.46
N ALA A 37 -18.97 4.92 -1.21
CA ALA A 37 -17.66 5.32 -0.67
C ALA A 37 -17.82 6.29 0.52
N ALA A 38 -18.73 7.27 0.44
CA ALA A 38 -18.99 8.21 1.51
C ALA A 38 -19.60 7.53 2.75
N VAL A 39 -20.55 6.62 2.56
CA VAL A 39 -21.17 5.85 3.67
C VAL A 39 -20.14 4.95 4.35
N LEU A 40 -19.29 4.26 3.58
CA LEU A 40 -18.22 3.44 4.12
C LEU A 40 -17.21 4.29 4.93
N ALA A 41 -16.80 5.44 4.39
CA ALA A 41 -15.93 6.38 5.08
C ALA A 41 -16.55 6.90 6.38
N ALA A 42 -17.80 7.36 6.33
CA ALA A 42 -18.53 7.81 7.51
C ALA A 42 -18.68 6.72 8.56
N ARG A 43 -18.97 5.49 8.14
CA ARG A 43 -19.02 4.33 9.04
C ARG A 43 -17.69 4.09 9.74
N GLN A 44 -16.55 4.13 9.02
CA GLN A 44 -15.23 3.92 9.63
C GLN A 44 -14.92 5.02 10.64
N VAL A 45 -15.17 6.27 10.30
CA VAL A 45 -15.02 7.40 11.22
C VAL A 45 -15.91 7.22 12.45
N ALA A 46 -17.18 6.87 12.27
CA ALA A 46 -18.11 6.65 13.37
C ALA A 46 -17.64 5.52 14.30
N VAL A 47 -17.16 4.40 13.74
CA VAL A 47 -16.62 3.28 14.54
C VAL A 47 -15.43 3.75 15.38
N VAL A 48 -14.45 4.45 14.77
CA VAL A 48 -13.27 4.93 15.50
C VAL A 48 -13.65 5.93 16.58
N LEU A 49 -14.52 6.91 16.27
CA LEU A 49 -14.86 7.98 17.20
C LEU A 49 -15.85 7.55 18.29
N ALA A 50 -16.70 6.53 18.02
CA ALA A 50 -17.60 5.96 19.02
C ALA A 50 -16.90 5.00 19.98
N THR A 51 -15.72 4.47 19.62
CA THR A 51 -14.93 3.63 20.51
C THR A 51 -14.38 4.46 21.68
N PRO A 52 -14.43 3.97 22.91
CA PRO A 52 -13.91 4.66 24.09
C PRO A 52 -12.43 5.07 23.92
N ARG A 53 -12.03 6.14 24.59
CA ARG A 53 -10.63 6.52 24.69
C ARG A 53 -9.85 5.40 25.37
N GLY A 54 -8.61 5.17 24.94
CA GLY A 54 -7.79 4.05 25.40
C GLY A 54 -8.02 2.72 24.65
N GLU A 55 -9.14 2.59 23.92
CA GLU A 55 -9.42 1.41 23.08
C GLU A 55 -9.31 1.71 21.58
N ARG A 56 -9.28 2.98 21.20
CA ARG A 56 -9.12 3.46 19.83
C ARG A 56 -7.76 4.10 19.63
N LEU A 57 -7.26 4.08 18.39
CA LEU A 57 -5.96 4.69 18.03
C LEU A 57 -4.84 4.23 18.97
N THR A 58 -4.92 2.98 19.42
CA THR A 58 -4.07 2.44 20.50
C THR A 58 -2.59 2.59 20.22
N ASP A 59 -2.16 2.43 18.98
CA ASP A 59 -0.76 2.58 18.60
C ASP A 59 -0.37 4.07 18.59
N LEU A 60 -1.22 4.93 18.06
CA LEU A 60 -0.97 6.38 18.08
C LEU A 60 -0.90 6.91 19.53
N GLU A 61 -1.84 6.50 20.40
CA GLU A 61 -1.83 6.88 21.80
C GLU A 61 -0.58 6.37 22.52
N THR A 62 -0.19 5.11 22.25
CA THR A 62 1.05 4.53 22.78
C THR A 62 2.30 5.28 22.32
N TRP A 63 2.29 5.85 21.12
CA TRP A 63 3.45 6.55 20.58
C TRP A 63 3.48 8.02 20.98
N VAL A 64 2.38 8.72 20.82
CA VAL A 64 2.28 10.20 20.86
C VAL A 64 1.43 10.71 22.03
N GLY A 65 0.60 9.83 22.64
CA GLY A 65 -0.26 10.20 23.77
C GLY A 65 0.52 10.74 24.98
N PRO A 66 -0.14 11.28 26.01
CA PRO A 66 0.52 11.91 27.18
C PRO A 66 1.55 11.02 27.88
N GLU A 67 1.32 9.71 27.93
CA GLU A 67 2.24 8.71 28.47
C GLU A 67 2.96 7.93 27.34
N GLY A 68 2.90 8.45 26.11
CA GLY A 68 3.45 7.81 24.95
C GLY A 68 4.99 7.82 24.92
N VAL A 69 5.53 6.83 24.22
CA VAL A 69 6.99 6.61 24.13
C VAL A 69 7.75 7.84 23.65
N LEU A 70 7.13 8.70 22.81
CA LEU A 70 7.77 9.92 22.27
C LEU A 70 7.78 11.08 23.27
N HIS A 71 7.02 11.01 24.36
CA HIS A 71 7.06 11.99 25.45
C HIS A 71 8.13 11.68 26.49
N VAL A 72 8.40 10.39 26.72
CA VAL A 72 9.31 9.95 27.76
C VAL A 72 10.74 10.23 27.35
N ASN A 73 11.55 10.76 28.29
CA ASN A 73 13.00 10.89 28.13
C ASN A 73 13.65 9.51 28.30
N GLY A 74 13.52 8.67 27.29
CA GLY A 74 14.03 7.31 27.28
C GLY A 74 14.19 6.78 25.85
N SER A 75 14.57 5.52 25.70
CA SER A 75 14.66 4.88 24.39
C SER A 75 13.26 4.64 23.81
N LEU A 76 13.10 4.91 22.51
CA LEU A 76 11.90 4.57 21.72
C LEU A 76 11.55 3.08 21.82
N TYR A 77 12.57 2.24 21.98
CA TYR A 77 12.48 0.78 21.98
C TYR A 77 12.67 0.14 23.35
N ALA A 78 12.62 0.95 24.42
CA ALA A 78 12.63 0.43 25.80
C ALA A 78 11.42 -0.50 26.08
N SER A 79 10.31 -0.24 25.40
CA SER A 79 9.20 -1.17 25.25
C SER A 79 9.07 -1.54 23.78
N THR A 80 8.68 -2.77 23.47
CA THR A 80 8.49 -3.23 22.06
C THR A 80 7.28 -2.58 21.36
N ARG A 81 6.64 -1.59 22.00
CA ARG A 81 5.39 -0.98 21.51
C ARG A 81 5.57 -0.03 20.33
N PHE A 82 6.73 0.62 20.16
CA PHE A 82 7.00 1.46 19.02
C PHE A 82 7.50 0.63 17.85
N THR A 83 6.72 0.56 16.79
CA THR A 83 7.02 -0.26 15.59
C THR A 83 7.64 0.54 14.45
N GLY A 84 7.70 1.87 14.58
CA GLY A 84 8.26 2.75 13.55
C GLY A 84 9.79 2.74 13.54
N THR A 85 10.37 3.28 12.47
CA THR A 85 11.82 3.54 12.41
C THR A 85 12.21 4.70 13.31
N PRO A 86 13.49 4.88 13.68
CA PRO A 86 13.94 6.06 14.41
C PRO A 86 13.61 7.37 13.69
N PHE A 87 13.69 7.39 12.34
CA PHE A 87 13.25 8.54 11.53
C PHE A 87 11.74 8.78 11.65
N GLY A 88 10.94 7.72 11.67
CA GLY A 88 9.49 7.78 11.92
C GLY A 88 9.18 8.39 13.30
N GLY A 89 9.94 8.03 14.33
CA GLY A 89 9.85 8.61 15.66
C GLY A 89 10.13 10.13 15.65
N LEU A 90 11.19 10.57 14.97
CA LEU A 90 11.49 12.00 14.79
C LEU A 90 10.36 12.75 14.08
N ALA A 91 9.79 12.13 13.03
CA ALA A 91 8.71 12.74 12.25
C ALA A 91 7.41 12.89 13.05
N LEU A 92 7.14 11.96 13.98
CA LEU A 92 5.96 11.97 14.84
C LEU A 92 6.13 12.84 16.09
N LYS A 93 7.37 13.10 16.53
CA LYS A 93 7.65 13.84 17.76
C LYS A 93 6.94 15.19 17.87
N PRO A 94 6.81 16.01 16.82
CA PRO A 94 6.07 17.27 16.92
C PRO A 94 4.61 17.13 17.34
N LEU A 95 3.99 15.96 17.05
CA LEU A 95 2.59 15.69 17.39
C LEU A 95 2.35 15.50 18.88
N THR A 96 3.38 15.23 19.68
CA THR A 96 3.28 15.15 21.15
C THR A 96 2.80 16.44 21.80
N ARG A 97 2.89 17.57 21.08
CA ARG A 97 2.41 18.89 21.55
C ARG A 97 0.93 19.13 21.24
N ALA A 98 0.30 18.24 20.47
CA ALA A 98 -1.11 18.40 20.13
C ALA A 98 -1.99 17.96 21.30
N ALA A 99 -3.10 18.68 21.53
CA ALA A 99 -4.10 18.25 22.48
C ALA A 99 -4.67 16.90 22.04
N GLU A 100 -4.83 15.97 22.96
CA GLU A 100 -5.27 14.59 22.71
C GLU A 100 -6.53 14.50 21.83
N GLN A 101 -7.54 15.32 22.11
CA GLN A 101 -8.77 15.35 21.34
C GLN A 101 -8.53 15.81 19.89
N ALA A 102 -7.72 16.87 19.71
CA ALA A 102 -7.36 17.38 18.39
C ALA A 102 -6.52 16.38 17.62
N LEU A 103 -5.62 15.65 18.31
CA LEU A 103 -4.82 14.59 17.73
C LEU A 103 -5.72 13.44 17.22
N GLY A 104 -6.67 12.96 18.04
CA GLY A 104 -7.56 11.86 17.67
C GLY A 104 -8.44 12.19 16.45
N TRP A 105 -9.09 13.37 16.44
CA TRP A 105 -9.88 13.83 15.31
C TRP A 105 -9.00 14.10 14.08
N GLY A 106 -7.93 14.85 14.25
CA GLY A 106 -7.01 15.21 13.16
C GLY A 106 -6.40 13.98 12.50
N TRP A 107 -5.99 12.98 13.30
CA TRP A 107 -5.45 11.73 12.78
C TRP A 107 -6.48 10.91 12.00
N THR A 108 -7.69 10.76 12.54
CA THR A 108 -8.76 10.00 11.90
C THR A 108 -9.15 10.64 10.54
N PHE A 109 -9.41 11.94 10.51
CA PHE A 109 -9.75 12.62 9.26
C PHE A 109 -8.55 12.75 8.32
N GLY A 110 -7.34 12.98 8.85
CA GLY A 110 -6.12 12.99 8.06
C GLY A 110 -5.88 11.66 7.37
N THR A 111 -6.00 10.54 8.09
CA THR A 111 -5.87 9.20 7.53
C THR A 111 -6.95 8.93 6.48
N LEU A 112 -8.19 9.35 6.71
CA LEU A 112 -9.26 9.25 5.73
C LEU A 112 -8.92 10.00 4.42
N LEU A 113 -8.41 11.22 4.54
CA LEU A 113 -7.96 12.00 3.37
C LEU A 113 -6.82 11.31 2.62
N LEU A 114 -5.86 10.69 3.34
CA LEU A 114 -4.80 9.90 2.71
C LEU A 114 -5.35 8.69 1.95
N VAL A 115 -6.36 7.99 2.48
CA VAL A 115 -7.03 6.87 1.78
C VAL A 115 -7.75 7.34 0.52
N VAL A 116 -8.46 8.47 0.60
CA VAL A 116 -9.11 9.08 -0.57
C VAL A 116 -8.08 9.47 -1.61
N ALA A 117 -6.98 10.13 -1.21
CA ALA A 117 -5.88 10.49 -2.11
C ALA A 117 -5.26 9.26 -2.77
N LEU A 118 -5.03 8.19 -1.98
CA LEU A 118 -4.52 6.92 -2.47
C LEU A 118 -5.42 6.33 -3.57
N GLY A 119 -6.73 6.26 -3.33
CA GLY A 119 -7.70 5.76 -4.29
C GLY A 119 -7.80 6.63 -5.55
N LEU A 120 -7.71 7.96 -5.42
CA LEU A 120 -7.69 8.88 -6.55
C LEU A 120 -6.43 8.73 -7.41
N VAL A 121 -5.25 8.61 -6.78
CA VAL A 121 -3.99 8.42 -7.51
C VAL A 121 -3.99 7.06 -8.19
N ALA A 122 -4.41 5.99 -7.50
CA ALA A 122 -4.51 4.65 -8.08
C ALA A 122 -5.48 4.61 -9.29
N ALA A 123 -6.63 5.28 -9.20
CA ALA A 123 -7.58 5.36 -10.30
C ALA A 123 -7.03 6.13 -11.52
N ARG A 124 -6.21 7.17 -11.30
CA ARG A 124 -5.54 7.91 -12.38
C ARG A 124 -4.36 7.14 -12.98
N ALA A 125 -3.78 6.23 -12.21
CA ALA A 125 -2.65 5.39 -12.61
C ALA A 125 -3.04 4.17 -13.45
N LEU A 126 -4.33 3.98 -13.75
CA LEU A 126 -4.78 2.87 -14.60
C LEU A 126 -4.12 2.93 -15.99
N PRO A 127 -3.74 1.76 -16.55
CA PRO A 127 -3.09 1.69 -17.86
C PRO A 127 -4.02 2.22 -18.95
N GLN A 128 -3.49 3.10 -19.81
CA GLN A 128 -4.21 3.66 -20.94
C GLN A 128 -4.07 2.75 -22.19
N PRO A 129 -5.08 2.70 -23.10
CA PRO A 129 -6.35 3.46 -23.04
C PRO A 129 -7.39 2.79 -22.12
N VAL A 130 -8.03 3.59 -21.30
CA VAL A 130 -9.14 3.15 -20.44
C VAL A 130 -10.46 3.59 -21.02
N GLY A 131 -11.43 2.68 -21.10
CA GLY A 131 -12.78 3.01 -21.55
C GLY A 131 -13.41 4.08 -20.63
N ARG A 132 -14.21 5.00 -21.22
CA ARG A 132 -14.86 6.11 -20.50
C ARG A 132 -15.61 5.65 -19.23
N ARG A 133 -16.31 4.51 -19.31
CA ARG A 133 -17.03 3.92 -18.16
C ARG A 133 -16.06 3.59 -17.02
N THR A 134 -14.98 2.87 -17.33
CA THR A 134 -13.97 2.49 -16.34
C THR A 134 -13.30 3.72 -15.72
N ALA A 135 -12.91 4.71 -16.54
CA ALA A 135 -12.29 5.93 -16.04
C ALA A 135 -13.21 6.71 -15.07
N LEU A 136 -14.51 6.75 -15.33
CA LEU A 136 -15.48 7.45 -14.46
C LEU A 136 -15.76 6.72 -13.14
N LEU A 137 -15.70 5.38 -13.14
CA LEU A 137 -16.05 4.56 -11.98
C LEU A 137 -14.84 4.13 -11.15
N ALA A 138 -13.62 4.23 -11.70
CA ALA A 138 -12.41 3.73 -11.05
C ALA A 138 -12.15 4.34 -9.67
N ALA A 139 -12.29 5.65 -9.52
CA ALA A 139 -12.01 6.34 -8.26
C ALA A 139 -12.96 5.90 -7.14
N PRO A 140 -14.30 6.00 -7.28
CA PRO A 140 -15.20 5.58 -6.20
C PRO A 140 -15.09 4.08 -5.91
N VAL A 141 -14.83 3.22 -6.91
CA VAL A 141 -14.60 1.78 -6.69
C VAL A 141 -13.32 1.55 -5.91
N ALA A 142 -12.21 2.18 -6.29
CA ALA A 142 -10.93 2.02 -5.59
C ALA A 142 -11.04 2.49 -4.13
N ILE A 143 -11.67 3.65 -3.88
CA ILE A 143 -11.88 4.17 -2.53
C ILE A 143 -12.77 3.23 -1.71
N SER A 144 -13.88 2.72 -2.29
CA SER A 144 -14.76 1.77 -1.61
C SER A 144 -14.03 0.46 -1.24
N LEU A 145 -13.23 -0.10 -2.15
CA LEU A 145 -12.42 -1.29 -1.88
C LEU A 145 -11.40 -1.04 -0.77
N LEU A 146 -10.73 0.12 -0.78
CA LEU A 146 -9.80 0.50 0.28
C LEU A 146 -10.53 0.61 1.63
N MET A 147 -11.68 1.29 1.69
CA MET A 147 -12.46 1.45 2.92
C MET A 147 -13.00 0.13 3.49
N LEU A 148 -13.32 -0.83 2.63
CA LEU A 148 -13.76 -2.17 3.04
C LEU A 148 -12.61 -3.04 3.54
N SER A 149 -11.39 -2.75 3.13
CA SER A 149 -10.23 -3.62 3.38
C SER A 149 -9.78 -3.63 4.83
N LEU A 150 -9.34 -4.80 5.29
CA LEU A 150 -8.75 -4.98 6.62
C LEU A 150 -7.53 -4.06 6.86
N PRO A 151 -6.58 -3.88 5.91
CA PRO A 151 -5.46 -2.99 6.12
C PRO A 151 -5.87 -1.54 6.44
N VAL A 152 -6.83 -0.97 5.69
CA VAL A 152 -7.30 0.41 5.93
C VAL A 152 -8.09 0.49 7.24
N ARG A 153 -8.95 -0.48 7.52
CA ARG A 153 -9.72 -0.52 8.76
C ARG A 153 -8.80 -0.59 9.97
N ASN A 154 -7.79 -1.46 9.94
CA ASN A 154 -6.80 -1.57 11.02
C ASN A 154 -5.95 -0.29 11.14
N THR A 155 -5.54 0.32 10.01
CA THR A 155 -4.82 1.60 10.04
C THR A 155 -5.63 2.70 10.72
N LEU A 156 -6.93 2.83 10.41
CA LEU A 156 -7.80 3.82 11.03
C LEU A 156 -8.06 3.52 12.50
N TYR A 157 -8.28 2.26 12.86
CA TYR A 157 -8.60 1.85 14.23
C TYR A 157 -7.39 1.94 15.17
N LEU A 158 -6.21 1.49 14.71
CA LEU A 158 -4.98 1.49 15.50
C LEU A 158 -4.25 2.85 15.47
N GLY A 159 -4.55 3.72 14.51
CA GLY A 159 -3.85 4.99 14.34
C GLY A 159 -2.48 4.84 13.65
N GLN A 160 -2.34 3.89 12.74
CA GLN A 160 -1.08 3.56 12.07
C GLN A 160 -0.70 4.52 10.94
N THR A 161 0.61 4.58 10.63
CA THR A 161 1.18 5.43 9.57
C THR A 161 1.30 4.73 8.20
N SER A 162 0.88 3.48 8.06
CA SER A 162 1.19 2.60 6.92
C SER A 162 0.72 3.10 5.55
N ILE A 163 -0.32 3.94 5.51
CA ILE A 163 -0.81 4.53 4.26
C ILE A 163 0.20 5.54 3.69
N ILE A 164 0.97 6.21 4.54
CA ILE A 164 1.90 7.28 4.13
C ILE A 164 2.97 6.75 3.16
N PRO A 165 3.74 5.68 3.47
CA PRO A 165 4.72 5.15 2.54
C PRO A 165 4.11 4.72 1.20
N VAL A 166 2.92 4.09 1.21
CA VAL A 166 2.22 3.66 0.01
C VAL A 166 1.82 4.86 -0.86
N LEU A 167 1.24 5.90 -0.25
CA LEU A 167 0.86 7.11 -0.95
C LEU A 167 2.06 7.85 -1.52
N LEU A 168 3.16 7.98 -0.76
CA LEU A 168 4.39 8.61 -1.23
C LEU A 168 4.94 7.92 -2.49
N VAL A 169 4.96 6.59 -2.50
CA VAL A 169 5.37 5.82 -3.68
C VAL A 169 4.44 6.05 -4.86
N LEU A 170 3.12 6.01 -4.65
CA LEU A 170 2.17 6.27 -5.75
C LEU A 170 2.29 7.69 -6.30
N VAL A 171 2.41 8.69 -5.42
CA VAL A 171 2.63 10.08 -5.84
C VAL A 171 3.94 10.23 -6.60
N ALA A 172 5.02 9.57 -6.13
CA ALA A 172 6.32 9.58 -6.80
C ALA A 172 6.26 8.97 -8.22
N CYS A 173 5.49 7.90 -8.39
CA CYS A 173 5.42 7.19 -9.65
C CYS A 173 4.44 7.82 -10.66
N PHE A 174 3.34 8.45 -10.19
CA PHE A 174 2.21 8.84 -11.04
C PHE A 174 1.86 10.33 -11.03
N ALA A 175 2.23 11.07 -9.98
CA ALA A 175 1.85 12.48 -9.86
C ALA A 175 3.04 13.43 -10.06
N VAL A 176 4.26 13.00 -9.73
CA VAL A 176 5.46 13.84 -9.83
C VAL A 176 6.17 13.59 -11.17
N ARG A 177 6.48 14.68 -11.89
CA ARG A 177 7.16 14.62 -13.20
C ARG A 177 8.69 14.52 -13.09
N GLY A 178 9.27 15.08 -12.03
CA GLY A 178 10.73 15.16 -11.86
C GLY A 178 11.30 13.87 -11.27
N GLU A 179 12.31 13.24 -11.89
CA GLU A 179 12.95 12.04 -11.38
C GLU A 179 13.52 12.22 -9.96
N ARG A 180 14.18 13.35 -9.69
CA ARG A 180 14.73 13.63 -8.35
C ARG A 180 13.65 13.78 -7.30
N ALA A 181 12.57 14.51 -7.61
CA ALA A 181 11.45 14.65 -6.68
C ALA A 181 10.73 13.31 -6.43
N GLY A 182 10.54 12.48 -7.46
CA GLY A 182 10.03 11.11 -7.30
C GLY A 182 10.97 10.24 -6.45
N GLY A 183 12.27 10.31 -6.68
CA GLY A 183 13.27 9.61 -5.88
C GLY A 183 13.26 10.04 -4.41
N LEU A 184 13.16 11.35 -4.15
CA LEU A 184 13.05 11.89 -2.79
C LEU A 184 11.84 11.30 -2.04
N LEU A 185 10.67 11.27 -2.67
CA LEU A 185 9.46 10.71 -2.04
C LEU A 185 9.61 9.22 -1.73
N ILE A 186 10.23 8.44 -2.64
CA ILE A 186 10.50 7.01 -2.41
C ILE A 186 11.52 6.83 -1.28
N GLY A 187 12.56 7.66 -1.22
CA GLY A 187 13.54 7.63 -0.13
C GLY A 187 12.93 7.97 1.23
N LEU A 188 12.05 8.95 1.29
CA LEU A 188 11.27 9.27 2.51
C LEU A 188 10.33 8.13 2.90
N ALA A 189 9.64 7.51 1.92
CA ALA A 189 8.82 6.34 2.17
C ALA A 189 9.66 5.17 2.73
N ALA A 190 10.86 4.95 2.19
CA ALA A 190 11.79 3.95 2.70
C ALA A 190 12.33 4.30 4.10
N ALA A 191 12.52 5.58 4.43
CA ALA A 191 12.91 5.99 5.76
C ALA A 191 11.83 5.69 6.83
N LEU A 192 10.55 5.66 6.43
CA LEU A 192 9.44 5.24 7.28
C LEU A 192 9.25 3.71 7.28
N GLN A 193 9.48 3.04 6.14
CA GLN A 193 9.34 1.60 5.95
C GLN A 193 10.49 1.08 5.07
N PRO A 194 11.58 0.55 5.66
CA PRO A 194 12.84 0.27 4.96
C PRO A 194 12.72 -0.62 3.73
N THR A 195 11.82 -1.60 3.73
CA THR A 195 11.63 -2.51 2.61
C THR A 195 11.10 -1.83 1.34
N VAL A 196 10.52 -0.62 1.46
CA VAL A 196 10.14 0.23 0.32
C VAL A 196 11.36 0.63 -0.52
N LEU A 197 12.59 0.53 0.01
CA LEU A 197 13.80 0.74 -0.78
C LEU A 197 13.92 -0.21 -1.98
N LEU A 198 13.19 -1.34 -1.99
CA LEU A 198 13.08 -2.22 -3.14
C LEU A 198 12.58 -1.50 -4.41
N PHE A 199 11.82 -0.40 -4.25
CA PHE A 199 11.42 0.45 -5.38
C PHE A 199 12.60 1.16 -6.06
N ALA A 200 13.71 1.38 -5.36
CA ALA A 200 14.93 1.89 -6.00
C ALA A 200 15.48 0.90 -7.04
N ALA A 201 15.38 -0.42 -6.77
CA ALA A 201 15.73 -1.43 -7.76
C ALA A 201 14.78 -1.40 -8.97
N LEU A 202 13.45 -1.29 -8.76
CA LEU A 202 12.50 -1.11 -9.86
C LEU A 202 12.87 0.10 -10.73
N LEU A 203 13.13 1.25 -10.11
CA LEU A 203 13.51 2.49 -10.81
C LEU A 203 14.81 2.31 -11.60
N TRP A 204 15.80 1.66 -11.00
CA TRP A 204 17.09 1.40 -11.65
C TRP A 204 16.93 0.56 -12.92
N PHE A 205 16.24 -0.57 -12.83
CA PHE A 205 16.06 -1.50 -13.93
C PHE A 205 15.04 -1.03 -14.99
N THR A 206 14.22 -0.01 -14.67
CA THR A 206 13.34 0.67 -15.63
C THR A 206 13.99 1.91 -16.28
N GLY A 207 15.29 2.16 -16.01
CA GLY A 207 16.06 3.24 -16.63
C GLY A 207 15.99 4.59 -15.89
N ARG A 208 15.19 4.71 -14.84
CA ARG A 208 15.07 5.94 -14.01
C ARG A 208 16.18 6.02 -12.94
N ARG A 209 17.43 5.93 -13.40
CA ARG A 209 18.61 5.81 -12.50
C ARG A 209 18.77 7.00 -11.56
N ARG A 210 18.48 8.22 -12.03
CA ARG A 210 18.55 9.43 -11.18
C ARG A 210 17.56 9.35 -10.01
N ALA A 211 16.35 8.87 -10.28
CA ALA A 211 15.36 8.66 -9.23
C ALA A 211 15.80 7.56 -8.23
N ALA A 212 16.38 6.46 -8.72
CA ALA A 212 16.90 5.39 -7.88
C ALA A 212 18.03 5.86 -6.95
N VAL A 213 19.01 6.58 -7.49
CA VAL A 213 20.12 7.15 -6.70
C VAL A 213 19.58 8.18 -5.68
N THR A 214 18.66 9.06 -6.09
CA THR A 214 18.07 10.02 -5.16
C THR A 214 17.29 9.33 -4.04
N ALA A 215 16.56 8.22 -4.35
CA ALA A 215 15.85 7.45 -3.34
C ALA A 215 16.83 6.86 -2.30
N GLY A 216 17.90 6.24 -2.76
CA GLY A 216 18.96 5.71 -1.87
C GLY A 216 19.62 6.81 -1.05
N ALA A 217 19.98 7.94 -1.67
CA ALA A 217 20.58 9.08 -0.98
C ALA A 217 19.65 9.70 0.07
N THR A 218 18.36 9.85 -0.24
CA THR A 218 17.37 10.39 0.71
C THR A 218 17.14 9.43 1.88
N PHE A 219 17.03 8.13 1.61
CA PHE A 219 16.96 7.11 2.65
C PHE A 219 18.18 7.17 3.58
N ALA A 220 19.38 7.19 3.01
CA ALA A 220 20.63 7.26 3.77
C ALA A 220 20.73 8.56 4.60
N ALA A 221 20.37 9.71 4.01
CA ALA A 221 20.36 10.99 4.71
C ALA A 221 19.34 11.02 5.86
N SER A 222 18.12 10.48 5.65
CA SER A 222 17.08 10.38 6.69
C SER A 222 17.52 9.46 7.83
N THR A 223 18.15 8.31 7.50
CA THR A 223 18.70 7.37 8.48
C THR A 223 19.87 8.01 9.25
N ALA A 224 20.77 8.71 8.56
CA ALA A 224 21.89 9.41 9.20
C ALA A 224 21.40 10.54 10.13
N LEU A 225 20.36 11.29 9.72
CA LEU A 225 19.73 12.30 10.56
C LEU A 225 19.16 11.68 11.84
N ALA A 226 18.44 10.56 11.68
CA ALA A 226 17.90 9.81 12.82
C ALA A 226 19.01 9.28 13.74
N TRP A 227 20.10 8.78 13.14
CA TRP A 227 21.25 8.31 13.90
C TRP A 227 21.95 9.44 14.68
N ALA A 228 22.08 10.63 14.07
CA ALA A 228 22.64 11.80 14.74
C ALA A 228 21.76 12.32 15.88
N ALA A 229 20.43 12.29 15.70
CA ALA A 229 19.48 12.77 16.70
C ALA A 229 19.16 11.75 17.80
N LEU A 230 19.15 10.47 17.48
CA LEU A 230 18.75 9.33 18.34
C LEU A 230 19.74 8.17 18.17
N PRO A 231 21.00 8.32 18.58
CA PRO A 231 22.06 7.32 18.31
C PRO A 231 21.75 5.97 18.97
N HIS A 232 21.32 5.96 20.23
CA HIS A 232 20.96 4.74 20.96
C HIS A 232 19.78 4.01 20.31
N ASP A 233 18.73 4.72 19.98
CA ASP A 233 17.53 4.14 19.34
C ASP A 233 17.83 3.63 17.93
N SER A 234 18.68 4.35 17.19
CA SER A 234 19.11 3.91 15.87
C SER A 234 19.93 2.62 15.94
N TYR A 235 20.85 2.52 16.91
CA TYR A 235 21.58 1.29 17.15
C TYR A 235 20.61 0.14 17.53
N THR A 236 19.70 0.39 18.46
CA THR A 236 18.72 -0.60 18.92
C THR A 236 17.86 -1.10 17.76
N TYR A 237 17.37 -0.20 16.91
CA TYR A 237 16.51 -0.56 15.76
C TYR A 237 17.25 -1.35 14.70
N TRP A 238 18.44 -0.85 14.27
CA TRP A 238 19.14 -1.43 13.11
C TRP A 238 19.99 -2.63 13.44
N VAL A 239 20.57 -2.68 14.65
CA VAL A 239 21.52 -3.70 15.06
C VAL A 239 20.88 -4.72 16.00
N HIS A 240 20.23 -4.25 17.05
CA HIS A 240 19.66 -5.16 18.06
C HIS A 240 18.37 -5.82 17.58
N HIS A 241 17.42 -5.04 17.03
CA HIS A 241 16.16 -5.55 16.46
C HIS A 241 16.25 -5.92 14.98
N ILE A 242 17.37 -5.75 14.32
CA ILE A 242 17.59 -6.02 12.89
C ILE A 242 16.42 -5.50 12.06
N ALA A 243 16.37 -4.17 11.90
CA ALA A 243 15.31 -3.45 11.16
C ALA A 243 13.88 -3.69 11.70
N GLY A 244 13.72 -3.75 13.01
CA GLY A 244 12.42 -3.79 13.68
C GLY A 244 11.88 -5.19 13.97
N THR A 245 12.69 -6.24 13.87
CA THR A 245 12.28 -7.60 14.24
C THR A 245 11.89 -7.66 15.72
N GLY A 246 10.72 -8.23 16.01
CA GLY A 246 10.21 -8.35 17.38
C GLY A 246 9.60 -7.07 17.97
N LEU A 247 9.49 -5.99 17.19
CA LEU A 247 8.74 -4.81 17.59
C LEU A 247 7.25 -4.96 17.27
N GLY A 248 6.40 -4.55 18.19
CA GLY A 248 4.93 -4.61 18.04
C GLY A 248 4.31 -5.93 18.48
N GLY A 249 5.11 -6.94 18.82
CA GLY A 249 4.65 -8.24 19.26
C GLY A 249 5.60 -9.38 18.94
N PRO A 250 5.31 -10.61 19.37
CA PRO A 250 6.08 -11.80 19.04
C PRO A 250 6.21 -11.97 17.51
N ALA A 251 7.37 -12.40 17.04
CA ALA A 251 7.63 -12.55 15.62
C ALA A 251 6.76 -13.66 14.96
N ASP A 252 6.33 -14.65 15.73
CA ASP A 252 5.43 -15.74 15.32
C ASP A 252 3.93 -15.40 15.46
N ASP A 253 3.58 -14.19 15.91
CA ASP A 253 2.19 -13.76 16.03
C ASP A 253 1.44 -13.88 14.70
N LEU A 254 0.15 -14.26 14.77
CA LEU A 254 -0.71 -14.44 13.59
C LEU A 254 -0.92 -13.14 12.80
N SER A 255 -0.78 -11.99 13.44
CA SER A 255 -0.86 -10.67 12.79
C SER A 255 0.39 -10.36 11.98
N ASN A 256 1.53 -11.06 12.23
CA ASN A 256 2.75 -10.92 11.46
C ASN A 256 2.68 -11.72 10.15
N GLN A 257 2.32 -11.08 9.08
CA GLN A 257 2.17 -11.65 7.75
C GLN A 257 3.46 -11.50 6.91
N SER A 258 4.62 -11.87 7.50
CA SER A 258 5.92 -11.92 6.84
C SER A 258 6.40 -13.35 6.60
N LEU A 259 7.39 -13.53 5.72
CA LEU A 259 8.08 -14.83 5.54
C LEU A 259 8.73 -15.32 6.84
N HIS A 260 9.31 -14.40 7.62
CA HIS A 260 9.89 -14.68 8.91
C HIS A 260 8.84 -15.26 9.87
N GLY A 261 7.69 -14.58 10.04
CA GLY A 261 6.60 -15.07 10.87
C GLY A 261 6.04 -16.42 10.42
N LEU A 262 5.95 -16.65 9.10
CA LEU A 262 5.55 -17.95 8.56
C LEU A 262 6.52 -19.07 8.98
N LEU A 263 7.83 -18.86 8.81
CA LEU A 263 8.85 -19.88 9.16
C LEU A 263 8.80 -20.22 10.64
N LEU A 264 8.67 -19.23 11.52
CA LEU A 264 8.55 -19.44 12.96
C LEU A 264 7.26 -20.24 13.30
N ARG A 265 6.12 -19.93 12.69
CA ARG A 265 4.86 -20.69 12.88
C ARG A 265 4.94 -22.13 12.36
N LEU A 266 5.83 -22.39 11.41
CA LEU A 266 6.14 -23.76 10.94
C LEU A 266 7.12 -24.50 11.86
N GLY A 267 7.56 -23.88 12.97
CA GLY A 267 8.51 -24.47 13.91
C GLY A 267 9.96 -24.42 13.44
N VAL A 268 10.25 -23.65 12.38
CA VAL A 268 11.64 -23.46 11.94
C VAL A 268 12.27 -22.38 12.80
N ALA A 269 13.39 -22.64 13.44
CA ALA A 269 14.03 -21.71 14.35
C ALA A 269 15.57 -21.73 14.19
N GLY A 270 16.24 -20.69 14.75
CA GLY A 270 17.67 -20.57 14.80
C GLY A 270 18.33 -20.29 13.44
N PRO A 271 19.59 -20.71 13.22
CA PRO A 271 20.34 -20.38 12.00
C PRO A 271 19.65 -20.85 10.69
N LEU A 272 18.91 -21.96 10.76
CA LEU A 272 18.17 -22.49 9.60
C LEU A 272 17.05 -21.52 9.19
N GLU A 273 16.29 -21.01 10.17
CA GLU A 273 15.23 -20.02 9.94
C GLU A 273 15.80 -18.77 9.25
N ILE A 274 16.85 -18.17 9.80
CA ILE A 274 17.53 -17.00 9.23
C ILE A 274 17.99 -17.27 7.79
N SER A 275 18.62 -18.41 7.56
CA SER A 275 19.12 -18.79 6.24
C SER A 275 17.98 -18.94 5.22
N LEU A 276 16.89 -19.60 5.61
CA LEU A 276 15.71 -19.77 4.77
C LEU A 276 14.99 -18.43 4.53
N PHE A 277 14.85 -17.59 5.56
CA PHE A 277 14.26 -16.25 5.42
C PHE A 277 15.06 -15.42 4.41
N LEU A 278 16.39 -15.38 4.53
CA LEU A 278 17.24 -14.63 3.61
C LEU A 278 17.19 -15.20 2.18
N ALA A 279 17.26 -16.53 2.02
CA ALA A 279 17.22 -17.16 0.71
C ALA A 279 15.87 -16.97 0.01
N LEU A 280 14.75 -17.25 0.70
CA LEU A 280 13.41 -17.07 0.17
C LEU A 280 13.10 -15.59 -0.06
N GLY A 281 13.50 -14.72 0.86
CA GLY A 281 13.35 -13.28 0.73
C GLY A 281 14.09 -12.74 -0.50
N ALA A 282 15.35 -13.14 -0.70
CA ALA A 282 16.12 -12.77 -1.88
C ALA A 282 15.46 -13.29 -3.18
N ALA A 283 14.96 -14.52 -3.18
CA ALA A 283 14.25 -15.09 -4.32
C ALA A 283 12.96 -14.32 -4.64
N VAL A 284 12.14 -14.01 -3.63
CA VAL A 284 10.90 -13.22 -3.78
C VAL A 284 11.21 -11.81 -4.28
N ALA A 285 12.22 -11.13 -3.72
CA ALA A 285 12.65 -9.81 -4.15
C ALA A 285 13.10 -9.83 -5.62
N ALA A 286 13.98 -10.78 -6.00
CA ALA A 286 14.49 -10.90 -7.36
C ALA A 286 13.39 -11.21 -8.37
N LEU A 287 12.53 -12.19 -8.07
CA LEU A 287 11.40 -12.55 -8.93
C LEU A 287 10.39 -11.40 -9.03
N GLY A 288 10.03 -10.78 -7.91
CA GLY A 288 9.10 -9.66 -7.85
C GLY A 288 9.62 -8.47 -8.67
N VAL A 289 10.86 -8.04 -8.46
CA VAL A 289 11.47 -6.94 -9.24
C VAL A 289 11.57 -7.30 -10.72
N ARG A 290 12.02 -8.51 -11.07
CA ARG A 290 12.08 -8.97 -12.47
C ARG A 290 10.71 -8.89 -13.15
N ARG A 291 9.66 -9.34 -12.48
CA ARG A 291 8.29 -9.28 -12.99
C ARG A 291 7.79 -7.83 -13.07
N ALA A 292 7.99 -7.05 -12.03
CA ALA A 292 7.61 -5.64 -12.00
C ALA A 292 8.25 -4.84 -13.16
N VAL A 293 9.55 -5.05 -13.43
CA VAL A 293 10.25 -4.43 -14.57
C VAL A 293 9.61 -4.82 -15.89
N ARG A 294 9.19 -6.08 -16.05
CA ARG A 294 8.50 -6.55 -17.25
C ARG A 294 7.19 -5.81 -17.46
N TYR A 295 6.34 -5.77 -16.41
CA TYR A 295 5.07 -5.04 -16.45
C TYR A 295 5.25 -3.53 -16.66
N ALA A 296 6.27 -2.92 -16.07
CA ALA A 296 6.58 -1.52 -16.30
C ALA A 296 6.96 -1.22 -17.77
N ARG A 297 7.74 -2.09 -18.40
CA ARG A 297 8.10 -1.99 -19.83
C ARG A 297 6.89 -2.18 -20.73
N ASP A 298 5.93 -2.97 -20.33
CA ASP A 298 4.65 -3.19 -21.03
C ASP A 298 3.63 -2.06 -20.76
N GLY A 299 4.06 -0.94 -20.18
CA GLY A 299 3.21 0.23 -19.91
C GLY A 299 2.29 0.08 -18.70
N GLN A 300 2.47 -0.96 -17.86
CA GLN A 300 1.61 -1.30 -16.73
C GLN A 300 2.26 -0.93 -15.40
N LEU A 301 2.57 0.35 -15.28
CA LEU A 301 3.34 0.84 -14.15
C LEU A 301 2.62 0.60 -12.79
N LEU A 302 1.28 0.69 -12.72
CA LEU A 302 0.55 0.44 -11.48
C LEU A 302 0.69 -1.01 -11.00
N LEU A 303 0.64 -1.98 -11.92
CA LEU A 303 0.92 -3.38 -11.59
C LEU A 303 2.38 -3.59 -11.17
N ALA A 304 3.33 -2.96 -11.87
CA ALA A 304 4.73 -3.01 -11.49
C ALA A 304 4.96 -2.49 -10.06
N VAL A 305 4.34 -1.38 -9.70
CA VAL A 305 4.38 -0.79 -8.36
C VAL A 305 3.74 -1.74 -7.34
N ALA A 306 2.56 -2.29 -7.62
CA ALA A 306 1.89 -3.23 -6.73
C ALA A 306 2.70 -4.51 -6.49
N ILE A 307 3.27 -5.11 -7.55
CA ILE A 307 4.14 -6.30 -7.48
C ILE A 307 5.37 -6.02 -6.61
N THR A 308 6.02 -4.88 -6.83
CA THR A 308 7.19 -4.48 -6.01
C THR A 308 6.82 -4.28 -4.56
N GLY A 309 5.67 -3.66 -4.28
CA GLY A 309 5.17 -3.49 -2.92
C GLY A 309 4.82 -4.82 -2.25
N CYS A 310 4.19 -5.76 -2.97
CA CYS A 310 3.94 -7.11 -2.46
C CYS A 310 5.25 -7.86 -2.14
N ALA A 311 6.28 -7.72 -2.98
CA ALA A 311 7.58 -8.28 -2.69
C ALA A 311 8.22 -7.62 -1.46
N ALA A 312 8.15 -6.29 -1.36
CA ALA A 312 8.72 -5.53 -0.25
C ALA A 312 8.15 -5.94 1.12
N ILE A 313 6.82 -6.13 1.23
CA ILE A 313 6.20 -6.59 2.47
C ILE A 313 6.53 -8.05 2.79
N ALA A 314 6.63 -8.90 1.78
CA ALA A 314 6.96 -10.32 1.99
C ALA A 314 8.38 -10.51 2.54
N VAL A 315 9.35 -9.70 2.10
CA VAL A 315 10.75 -9.76 2.55
C VAL A 315 11.02 -8.95 3.82
N SER A 316 10.02 -8.25 4.35
CA SER A 316 10.15 -7.58 5.63
C SER A 316 10.24 -8.62 6.76
N PRO A 317 11.10 -8.43 7.77
CA PRO A 317 11.15 -9.33 8.91
C PRO A 317 9.85 -9.30 9.74
N THR A 318 9.17 -8.16 9.74
CA THR A 318 7.83 -8.00 10.32
C THR A 318 6.91 -7.28 9.35
N THR A 319 5.71 -7.82 9.14
CA THR A 319 4.67 -7.21 8.31
C THR A 319 3.32 -7.37 8.98
N TRP A 320 2.81 -6.28 9.48
CA TRP A 320 1.51 -6.24 10.12
C TRP A 320 0.37 -6.07 9.11
N GLN A 321 -0.84 -6.50 9.44
CA GLN A 321 -1.99 -6.49 8.53
C GLN A 321 -2.25 -5.11 7.89
N HIS A 322 -2.01 -4.01 8.60
CA HIS A 322 -2.20 -2.65 8.09
C HIS A 322 -1.21 -2.25 6.99
N GLN A 323 -0.10 -3.00 6.79
CA GLN A 323 0.91 -2.74 5.77
C GLN A 323 0.60 -3.41 4.41
N LEU A 324 -0.44 -4.24 4.33
CA LEU A 324 -0.73 -5.13 3.20
C LEU A 324 -1.53 -4.47 2.04
N LEU A 325 -1.58 -3.14 1.98
CA LEU A 325 -2.32 -2.38 0.96
C LEU A 325 -1.89 -2.68 -0.49
N TRP A 326 -0.64 -3.08 -0.70
CA TRP A 326 -0.10 -3.37 -2.02
C TRP A 326 -0.83 -4.48 -2.76
N VAL A 327 -1.38 -5.45 -2.03
CA VAL A 327 -2.13 -6.58 -2.58
C VAL A 327 -3.42 -6.09 -3.26
N LEU A 328 -4.11 -5.10 -2.67
CA LEU A 328 -5.29 -4.48 -3.29
C LEU A 328 -4.94 -3.62 -4.51
N LEU A 329 -3.79 -2.95 -4.48
CA LEU A 329 -3.35 -2.17 -5.63
C LEU A 329 -3.06 -3.05 -6.85
N ALA A 330 -2.66 -4.32 -6.65
CA ALA A 330 -2.53 -5.29 -7.73
C ALA A 330 -3.88 -5.58 -8.40
N VAL A 331 -4.97 -5.68 -7.63
CA VAL A 331 -6.33 -5.84 -8.16
C VAL A 331 -6.76 -4.60 -8.94
N VAL A 332 -6.54 -3.40 -8.38
CA VAL A 332 -6.86 -2.13 -9.05
C VAL A 332 -6.06 -1.98 -10.36
N GLY A 333 -4.78 -2.32 -10.34
CA GLY A 333 -3.90 -2.22 -11.51
C GLY A 333 -4.30 -3.12 -12.68
N ARG A 334 -5.09 -4.17 -12.40
CA ARG A 334 -5.60 -5.07 -13.44
C ARG A 334 -6.83 -4.54 -14.20
N VAL A 335 -7.55 -3.59 -13.65
CA VAL A 335 -8.79 -3.06 -14.23
C VAL A 335 -8.51 -2.52 -15.65
N GLY A 336 -9.35 -2.91 -16.61
CA GLY A 336 -9.23 -2.50 -18.02
C GLY A 336 -8.50 -3.48 -18.93
N ARG A 337 -8.01 -4.62 -18.44
CA ARG A 337 -7.38 -5.67 -19.25
C ARG A 337 -8.36 -6.79 -19.58
N ARG A 338 -8.29 -7.25 -20.82
CA ARG A 338 -8.92 -8.41 -21.50
C ARG A 338 -10.22 -8.98 -20.92
N ALA A 339 -11.24 -9.07 -21.77
CA ALA A 339 -12.54 -9.68 -21.47
C ALA A 339 -12.46 -11.20 -21.12
N SER A 340 -11.38 -11.89 -21.49
CA SER A 340 -11.18 -13.32 -21.30
C SER A 340 -10.47 -13.69 -20.00
N ASP A 341 -10.13 -12.70 -19.16
CA ASP A 341 -9.32 -12.97 -17.98
C ASP A 341 -10.13 -13.59 -16.84
N ARG A 342 -9.51 -14.56 -16.20
CA ARG A 342 -10.06 -15.26 -15.05
C ARG A 342 -10.31 -14.27 -13.90
N TYR A 343 -11.57 -14.07 -13.53
CA TYR A 343 -11.96 -13.21 -12.40
C TYR A 343 -11.71 -13.85 -11.03
N VAL A 344 -11.32 -15.12 -11.01
CA VAL A 344 -11.21 -15.90 -9.77
C VAL A 344 -10.21 -15.29 -8.80
N TRP A 345 -8.99 -14.98 -9.26
CA TRP A 345 -7.97 -14.47 -8.36
C TRP A 345 -8.24 -13.04 -7.84
N PRO A 346 -8.75 -12.06 -8.64
CA PRO A 346 -9.10 -10.74 -8.10
C PRO A 346 -10.20 -10.82 -7.04
N VAL A 347 -11.20 -11.66 -7.27
CA VAL A 347 -12.26 -11.90 -6.29
C VAL A 347 -11.71 -12.54 -5.04
N ALA A 348 -10.87 -13.59 -5.17
CA ALA A 348 -10.23 -14.24 -4.04
C ALA A 348 -9.38 -13.26 -3.22
N VAL A 349 -8.58 -12.42 -3.87
CA VAL A 349 -7.78 -11.38 -3.20
C VAL A 349 -8.69 -10.39 -2.47
N VAL A 350 -9.74 -9.87 -3.10
CA VAL A 350 -10.67 -8.94 -2.44
C VAL A 350 -11.31 -9.59 -1.23
N VAL A 351 -11.75 -10.85 -1.33
CA VAL A 351 -12.36 -11.60 -0.22
C VAL A 351 -11.37 -11.75 0.94
N VAL A 352 -10.14 -12.19 0.67
CA VAL A 352 -9.08 -12.34 1.69
C VAL A 352 -8.69 -11.01 2.34
N MET A 353 -8.75 -9.92 1.59
CA MET A 353 -8.39 -8.58 2.08
C MET A 353 -9.55 -7.86 2.80
N THR A 354 -10.78 -8.36 2.72
CA THR A 354 -11.96 -7.72 3.31
C THR A 354 -12.56 -8.51 4.48
N LEU A 355 -12.40 -9.83 4.49
CA LEU A 355 -12.93 -10.72 5.51
C LEU A 355 -11.81 -11.29 6.39
N PRO A 356 -12.05 -11.44 7.70
CA PRO A 356 -11.12 -12.15 8.57
C PRO A 356 -10.92 -13.61 8.11
N ALA A 357 -9.70 -14.10 8.20
CA ALA A 357 -9.36 -15.47 7.79
C ALA A 357 -10.22 -16.55 8.51
N THR A 358 -10.63 -16.27 9.73
CA THR A 358 -11.52 -17.13 10.53
C THR A 358 -12.93 -17.30 9.94
N MET A 359 -13.37 -16.35 9.10
CA MET A 359 -14.66 -16.45 8.39
C MET A 359 -14.52 -17.18 7.05
N LEU A 360 -13.31 -17.32 6.53
CA LEU A 360 -13.06 -17.87 5.20
C LEU A 360 -12.78 -19.38 5.23
N LEU A 361 -12.14 -19.87 6.27
CA LEU A 361 -11.79 -21.27 6.41
C LEU A 361 -12.25 -21.84 7.75
N PRO A 362 -12.76 -23.09 7.76
CA PRO A 362 -13.19 -23.74 8.98
C PRO A 362 -12.03 -23.99 9.95
N HIS A 363 -12.35 -24.16 11.23
CA HIS A 363 -11.41 -24.45 12.30
C HIS A 363 -11.00 -25.95 12.27
N ILE A 364 -10.29 -26.35 11.21
CA ILE A 364 -9.73 -27.70 11.02
C ILE A 364 -8.20 -27.59 11.09
N SER A 365 -7.55 -28.40 11.91
CA SER A 365 -6.10 -28.32 12.16
C SER A 365 -5.26 -28.35 10.89
N ALA A 366 -5.63 -29.17 9.91
CA ALA A 366 -4.96 -29.27 8.61
C ALA A 366 -4.99 -27.97 7.78
N LEU A 367 -5.91 -27.04 8.10
CA LEU A 367 -6.06 -25.75 7.39
C LEU A 367 -5.49 -24.57 8.17
N TYR A 368 -5.01 -24.73 9.39
CA TYR A 368 -4.50 -23.61 10.21
C TYR A 368 -3.36 -22.88 9.52
N THR A 369 -2.36 -23.58 9.03
CA THR A 369 -1.24 -22.94 8.32
C THR A 369 -1.69 -22.12 7.12
N LEU A 370 -2.64 -22.62 6.34
CA LEU A 370 -3.20 -21.89 5.20
C LEU A 370 -3.99 -20.66 5.67
N ARG A 371 -4.91 -20.85 6.61
CA ARG A 371 -5.78 -19.81 7.17
C ARG A 371 -4.96 -18.66 7.76
N ASP A 372 -4.00 -19.01 8.60
CA ASP A 372 -3.23 -18.05 9.39
C ASP A 372 -2.21 -17.26 8.55
N ASN A 373 -1.93 -17.71 7.32
CA ASN A 373 -1.00 -17.07 6.38
C ASN A 373 -1.65 -16.63 5.06
N MET A 374 -2.98 -16.61 4.96
CA MET A 374 -3.69 -16.34 3.69
C MET A 374 -3.27 -15.02 3.04
N VAL A 375 -3.09 -13.97 3.82
CA VAL A 375 -2.77 -12.64 3.30
C VAL A 375 -1.32 -12.59 2.83
N LEU A 376 -0.38 -13.20 3.55
CA LEU A 376 1.00 -13.39 3.09
C LEU A 376 1.02 -14.19 1.78
N LEU A 377 0.28 -15.30 1.72
CA LEU A 377 0.21 -16.13 0.51
C LEU A 377 -0.36 -15.34 -0.69
N ALA A 378 -1.37 -14.49 -0.46
CA ALA A 378 -1.87 -13.59 -1.49
C ALA A 378 -0.80 -12.58 -1.95
N ALA A 379 0.00 -12.02 -1.04
CA ALA A 379 1.09 -11.11 -1.37
C ALA A 379 2.20 -11.83 -2.13
N LEU A 380 2.61 -13.01 -1.69
CA LEU A 380 3.60 -13.85 -2.39
C LEU A 380 3.12 -14.24 -3.79
N ALA A 381 1.87 -14.66 -3.92
CA ALA A 381 1.28 -15.01 -5.20
C ALA A 381 1.23 -13.78 -6.14
N ALA A 382 0.85 -12.61 -5.64
CA ALA A 382 0.89 -11.36 -6.40
C ALA A 382 2.31 -10.98 -6.82
N ALA A 383 3.29 -11.14 -5.94
CA ALA A 383 4.69 -10.83 -6.25
C ALA A 383 5.29 -11.79 -7.29
N THR A 384 4.97 -13.09 -7.23
CA THR A 384 5.75 -14.12 -7.94
C THR A 384 5.01 -14.88 -9.04
N VAL A 385 3.72 -15.19 -8.87
CA VAL A 385 3.01 -16.19 -9.71
C VAL A 385 1.83 -15.63 -10.48
N ILE A 386 0.95 -14.84 -9.85
CA ILE A 386 -0.32 -14.43 -10.48
C ILE A 386 -0.07 -13.79 -11.85
N PRO A 387 -0.60 -14.35 -12.95
CA PRO A 387 -0.51 -13.70 -14.25
C PRO A 387 -1.48 -12.50 -14.28
N PHE A 388 -0.94 -11.34 -14.46
CA PHE A 388 -1.71 -10.10 -14.57
C PHE A 388 -1.99 -9.73 -16.03
#